data_eb82a9924a7a977f756deeada95a786f
#
_entry.id   eb82a9924a7a977f756deeada95a786f
#
_cell.length_a   1.000
_cell.length_b   1.000
_cell.length_c   1.000
_cell.angle_alpha   90.00
_cell.angle_beta   90.00
_cell.angle_gamma   90.00
#
_symmetry.space_group_name_H-M   'P 1'
#
loop_
_entity.id
_entity.type
_entity.pdbx_description
1 polymer ?
#
loop_
_entity_poly.entity_id
_entity_poly.type
_entity_poly.pdbx_seq_one_letter_code
_entity_poly.pdbx_strand_id
1 'polypeptide(L)'
;METGLSRPQTKPPVPAAPAAAQPVTFCDTVGLFTPAAGTATATAVLFVSPWGLEEMCLRKFWRMVADDLAGMGVASLRFDYPGTGDALDRKDYAGGLPIWENAVVDAADELRRRSGCRHVILISQGLGSALAVNVASRIEGLAAIACLAPVTSGRAFLREMQIWARVVDEGLGVPEGHRLREGVGIAGLKMPDEIAADFRKLNLMNLTEAPAPRALVIKRADRPADGEFAAQLARLGAEVREADY
;
A
#
# COMPACT_ATOMS: atom_id res chain seq x y z
N MET A 1 22.30 22.34 -56.03
CA MET A 1 21.29 22.88 -55.10
C MET A 1 20.37 21.71 -54.73
N GLU A 2 20.67 21.05 -53.62
CA GLU A 2 19.80 19.98 -53.11
C GLU A 2 18.82 20.57 -52.11
N THR A 3 17.56 20.53 -52.47
CA THR A 3 16.46 20.92 -51.59
C THR A 3 16.16 19.79 -50.63
N GLY A 4 16.67 19.91 -49.37
CA GLY A 4 16.36 18.99 -48.27
C GLY A 4 14.89 19.10 -47.88
N LEU A 5 14.12 18.09 -48.27
CA LEU A 5 12.74 17.88 -47.76
C LEU A 5 12.85 17.41 -46.29
N SER A 6 12.57 18.29 -45.33
CA SER A 6 12.42 17.92 -43.93
C SER A 6 11.20 16.99 -43.76
N ARG A 7 11.42 15.78 -43.25
CA ARG A 7 10.35 14.85 -42.86
C ARG A 7 9.46 15.51 -41.79
N PRO A 8 8.12 15.45 -41.92
CA PRO A 8 7.25 15.91 -40.87
C PRO A 8 7.49 15.09 -39.58
N GLN A 9 7.81 15.77 -38.50
CA GLN A 9 7.87 15.17 -37.17
C GLN A 9 6.44 14.79 -36.77
N THR A 10 6.12 13.50 -36.78
CA THR A 10 4.88 12.99 -36.21
C THR A 10 4.88 13.28 -34.70
N LYS A 11 3.98 14.15 -34.28
CA LYS A 11 3.73 14.42 -32.86
C LYS A 11 3.42 13.08 -32.17
N PRO A 12 4.08 12.77 -31.03
CA PRO A 12 3.77 11.53 -30.32
C PRO A 12 2.27 11.48 -30.02
N PRO A 13 1.65 10.29 -30.06
CA PRO A 13 0.22 10.15 -29.79
C PRO A 13 -0.07 10.69 -28.39
N VAL A 14 -1.10 11.53 -28.28
CA VAL A 14 -1.61 12.01 -26.99
C VAL A 14 -2.05 10.77 -26.21
N PRO A 15 -1.56 10.55 -24.98
CA PRO A 15 -2.00 9.42 -24.16
C PRO A 15 -3.54 9.44 -24.05
N ALA A 16 -4.17 8.29 -24.26
CA ALA A 16 -5.61 8.17 -24.03
C ALA A 16 -5.91 8.60 -22.58
N ALA A 17 -6.96 9.41 -22.39
CA ALA A 17 -7.38 9.81 -21.07
C ALA A 17 -7.63 8.53 -20.23
N PRO A 18 -7.11 8.45 -18.98
CA PRO A 18 -7.32 7.28 -18.15
C PRO A 18 -8.82 7.05 -17.96
N ALA A 19 -9.24 5.80 -18.05
CA ALA A 19 -10.62 5.44 -17.75
C ALA A 19 -10.92 5.78 -16.29
N ALA A 20 -12.12 6.29 -16.01
CA ALA A 20 -12.51 6.65 -14.66
C ALA A 20 -12.40 5.44 -13.71
N ALA A 21 -11.91 5.67 -12.50
CA ALA A 21 -11.88 4.66 -11.46
C ALA A 21 -13.30 4.16 -11.16
N GLN A 22 -13.45 2.86 -11.02
CA GLN A 22 -14.73 2.18 -10.80
C GLN A 22 -14.83 1.73 -9.34
N PRO A 23 -15.87 2.13 -8.60
CA PRO A 23 -16.12 1.60 -7.27
C PRO A 23 -16.37 0.09 -7.33
N VAL A 24 -15.79 -0.63 -6.38
CA VAL A 24 -15.93 -2.07 -6.25
C VAL A 24 -16.17 -2.45 -4.80
N THR A 25 -16.94 -3.51 -4.58
CA THR A 25 -17.17 -4.07 -3.24
C THR A 25 -16.78 -5.54 -3.24
N PHE A 26 -16.13 -5.97 -2.19
CA PHE A 26 -15.72 -7.36 -1.95
C PHE A 26 -15.45 -7.57 -0.45
N CYS A 27 -15.83 -8.72 0.10
CA CYS A 27 -15.48 -9.16 1.45
C CYS A 27 -15.52 -8.08 2.55
N ASP A 28 -16.68 -7.45 2.78
CA ASP A 28 -16.90 -6.39 3.78
C ASP A 28 -16.08 -5.09 3.55
N THR A 29 -15.47 -4.92 2.38
CA THR A 29 -14.73 -3.72 2.05
C THR A 29 -15.13 -3.10 0.71
N VAL A 30 -14.59 -1.93 0.46
CA VAL A 30 -14.76 -1.19 -0.79
C VAL A 30 -13.40 -0.84 -1.37
N GLY A 31 -13.37 -0.67 -2.68
CA GLY A 31 -12.17 -0.25 -3.38
C GLY A 31 -12.48 0.57 -4.61
N LEU A 32 -11.42 1.07 -5.24
CA LEU A 32 -11.45 1.79 -6.50
C LEU A 32 -10.56 1.07 -7.51
N PHE A 33 -11.19 0.38 -8.45
CA PHE A 33 -10.51 -0.27 -9.56
C PHE A 33 -10.27 0.75 -10.68
N THR A 34 -9.02 0.93 -11.08
CA THR A 34 -8.64 1.76 -12.22
C THR A 34 -8.23 0.82 -13.36
N PRO A 35 -9.04 0.70 -14.43
CA PRO A 35 -8.71 -0.17 -15.56
C PRO A 35 -7.54 0.38 -16.37
N ALA A 36 -6.83 -0.50 -17.07
CA ALA A 36 -5.79 -0.11 -18.01
C ALA A 36 -6.40 0.72 -19.16
N ALA A 37 -5.70 1.78 -19.56
CA ALA A 37 -6.04 2.53 -20.76
C ALA A 37 -5.37 1.88 -21.99
N GLY A 38 -6.17 1.57 -23.04
CA GLY A 38 -5.65 0.92 -24.24
C GLY A 38 -5.31 -0.55 -24.06
N THR A 39 -4.16 -0.99 -24.55
CA THR A 39 -3.74 -2.40 -24.48
C THR A 39 -3.28 -2.72 -23.06
N ALA A 40 -4.02 -3.58 -22.37
CA ALA A 40 -3.69 -4.02 -21.02
C ALA A 40 -2.43 -4.92 -21.01
N THR A 41 -1.57 -4.70 -20.01
CA THR A 41 -0.44 -5.59 -19.73
C THR A 41 -0.89 -6.85 -18.98
N ALA A 42 -0.03 -7.86 -18.92
CA ALA A 42 -0.29 -9.05 -18.09
C ALA A 42 -0.09 -8.78 -16.58
N THR A 43 0.24 -7.56 -16.19
CA THR A 43 0.56 -7.14 -14.82
C THR A 43 -0.47 -6.12 -14.34
N ALA A 44 -0.86 -6.22 -13.07
CA ALA A 44 -1.67 -5.22 -12.40
C ALA A 44 -1.09 -4.89 -11.02
N VAL A 45 -1.48 -3.75 -10.47
CA VAL A 45 -0.96 -3.20 -9.21
C VAL A 45 -2.04 -3.16 -8.14
N LEU A 46 -1.75 -3.73 -6.98
CA LEU A 46 -2.54 -3.55 -5.77
C LEU A 46 -1.83 -2.56 -4.84
N PHE A 47 -2.53 -1.50 -4.44
CA PHE A 47 -2.05 -0.58 -3.42
C PHE A 47 -2.46 -1.07 -2.04
N VAL A 48 -1.47 -1.28 -1.17
CA VAL A 48 -1.66 -1.66 0.22
C VAL A 48 -1.34 -0.44 1.09
N SER A 49 -2.39 0.29 1.42
CA SER A 49 -2.29 1.62 2.06
C SER A 49 -1.76 1.54 3.48
N PRO A 50 -1.14 2.61 3.99
CA PRO A 50 -0.87 2.74 5.42
C PRO A 50 -2.17 2.92 6.20
N TRP A 51 -2.07 3.20 7.49
CA TRP A 51 -3.21 3.44 8.37
C TRP A 51 -3.13 4.83 9.02
N GLY A 52 -4.29 5.38 9.37
CA GLY A 52 -4.39 6.62 10.13
C GLY A 52 -4.19 7.87 9.26
N LEU A 53 -3.51 8.88 9.81
CA LEU A 53 -3.27 10.15 9.10
C LEU A 53 -2.45 9.96 7.81
N GLU A 54 -1.52 9.03 7.83
CA GLU A 54 -0.67 8.74 6.67
C GLU A 54 -1.52 8.30 5.46
N GLU A 55 -2.53 7.46 5.70
CA GLU A 55 -3.47 7.03 4.67
C GLU A 55 -4.25 8.22 4.09
N MET A 56 -4.79 9.08 4.94
CA MET A 56 -5.55 10.27 4.50
C MET A 56 -4.71 11.20 3.63
N CYS A 57 -3.43 11.38 3.95
CA CYS A 57 -2.50 12.20 3.17
C CYS A 57 -2.17 11.58 1.81
N LEU A 58 -2.22 10.26 1.68
CA LEU A 58 -1.79 9.55 0.48
C LEU A 58 -2.89 9.30 -0.54
N ARG A 59 -4.16 9.44 -0.21
CA ARG A 59 -5.29 9.15 -1.12
C ARG A 59 -5.16 9.84 -2.48
N LYS A 60 -4.77 11.11 -2.48
CA LYS A 60 -4.55 11.87 -3.72
C LYS A 60 -3.34 11.34 -4.50
N PHE A 61 -2.24 11.06 -3.81
CA PHE A 61 -1.02 10.53 -4.44
C PHE A 61 -1.28 9.16 -5.08
N TRP A 62 -1.90 8.24 -4.36
CA TRP A 62 -2.27 6.92 -4.91
C TRP A 62 -3.20 7.02 -6.13
N ARG A 63 -4.12 7.99 -6.13
CA ARG A 63 -4.94 8.23 -7.31
C ARG A 63 -4.09 8.65 -8.51
N MET A 64 -3.17 9.59 -8.33
CA MET A 64 -2.29 10.06 -9.41
C MET A 64 -1.43 8.90 -9.96
N VAL A 65 -0.84 8.10 -9.08
CA VAL A 65 -0.06 6.92 -9.49
C VAL A 65 -0.94 5.91 -10.23
N ALA A 66 -2.18 5.68 -9.79
CA ALA A 66 -3.12 4.79 -10.47
C ALA A 66 -3.48 5.30 -11.87
N ASP A 67 -3.67 6.62 -12.03
CA ASP A 67 -3.95 7.26 -13.33
C ASP A 67 -2.75 7.12 -14.28
N ASP A 68 -1.52 7.31 -13.79
CA ASP A 68 -0.29 7.14 -14.56
C ASP A 68 -0.09 5.67 -14.98
N LEU A 69 -0.31 4.72 -14.08
CA LEU A 69 -0.26 3.29 -14.36
C LEU A 69 -1.28 2.89 -15.42
N ALA A 70 -2.50 3.42 -15.32
CA ALA A 70 -3.52 3.18 -16.35
C ALA A 70 -3.07 3.65 -17.73
N GLY A 71 -2.45 4.83 -17.81
CA GLY A 71 -1.86 5.35 -19.04
C GLY A 71 -0.76 4.47 -19.64
N MET A 72 -0.08 3.66 -18.80
CA MET A 72 0.92 2.66 -19.21
C MET A 72 0.31 1.29 -19.53
N GLY A 73 -1.02 1.15 -19.52
CA GLY A 73 -1.70 -0.13 -19.75
C GLY A 73 -1.70 -1.06 -18.53
N VAL A 74 -1.48 -0.53 -17.34
CA VAL A 74 -1.45 -1.29 -16.07
C VAL A 74 -2.69 -0.98 -15.25
N ALA A 75 -3.55 -1.96 -15.05
CA ALA A 75 -4.71 -1.83 -14.16
C ALA A 75 -4.27 -1.78 -12.69
N SER A 76 -5.06 -1.13 -11.85
CA SER A 76 -4.77 -1.09 -10.42
C SER A 76 -6.02 -1.11 -9.55
N LEU A 77 -5.83 -1.50 -8.27
CA LEU A 77 -6.87 -1.48 -7.24
C LEU A 77 -6.33 -0.82 -5.97
N ARG A 78 -7.09 0.13 -5.44
CA ARG A 78 -6.95 0.71 -4.10
C ARG A 78 -8.16 0.29 -3.29
N PHE A 79 -8.01 0.01 -2.02
CA PHE A 79 -9.10 -0.44 -1.15
C PHE A 79 -8.88 0.04 0.28
N ASP A 80 -9.94 0.04 1.06
CA ASP A 80 -9.93 0.35 2.48
C ASP A 80 -9.96 -0.96 3.29
N TYR A 81 -9.24 -1.02 4.40
CA TYR A 81 -9.35 -2.17 5.30
C TYR A 81 -10.72 -2.20 5.98
N PRO A 82 -11.28 -3.39 6.31
CA PRO A 82 -12.52 -3.48 7.06
C PRO A 82 -12.51 -2.60 8.31
N GLY A 83 -13.53 -1.74 8.44
CA GLY A 83 -13.66 -0.77 9.53
C GLY A 83 -12.79 0.47 9.37
N THR A 84 -12.25 0.75 8.18
CA THR A 84 -11.55 1.99 7.88
C THR A 84 -12.12 2.66 6.62
N GLY A 85 -11.92 3.97 6.50
CA GLY A 85 -12.32 4.72 5.31
C GLY A 85 -13.79 4.56 4.98
N ASP A 86 -14.08 4.07 3.77
CA ASP A 86 -15.44 3.82 3.26
C ASP A 86 -15.87 2.34 3.42
N ALA A 87 -15.01 1.48 4.00
CA ALA A 87 -15.35 0.08 4.28
C ALA A 87 -16.36 -0.03 5.43
N LEU A 88 -17.12 -1.14 5.46
CA LEU A 88 -18.11 -1.36 6.50
C LEU A 88 -17.47 -1.50 7.88
N ASP A 89 -18.09 -0.89 8.87
CA ASP A 89 -17.75 -1.11 10.27
C ASP A 89 -18.08 -2.56 10.66
N ARG A 90 -17.15 -3.17 11.39
CA ARG A 90 -17.35 -4.51 11.93
C ARG A 90 -17.92 -4.45 13.34
N LYS A 91 -18.73 -5.45 13.70
CA LYS A 91 -19.28 -5.58 15.05
C LYS A 91 -18.19 -5.90 16.08
N ASP A 92 -17.15 -6.62 15.66
CA ASP A 92 -15.99 -6.96 16.49
C ASP A 92 -14.76 -7.22 15.63
N TYR A 93 -13.62 -7.26 16.26
CA TYR A 93 -12.30 -7.55 15.68
C TYR A 93 -11.62 -8.76 16.32
N ALA A 94 -12.41 -9.71 16.87
CA ALA A 94 -11.89 -10.90 17.55
C ALA A 94 -10.93 -11.73 16.68
N GLY A 95 -11.05 -11.62 15.34
CA GLY A 95 -10.10 -12.24 14.40
C GLY A 95 -8.72 -11.57 14.33
N GLY A 96 -8.52 -10.42 14.99
CA GLY A 96 -7.23 -9.71 15.02
C GLY A 96 -6.72 -9.26 13.66
N LEU A 97 -5.39 -9.19 13.53
CA LEU A 97 -4.70 -8.76 12.31
C LEU A 97 -5.08 -9.55 11.04
N PRO A 98 -5.36 -10.86 11.09
CA PRO A 98 -5.88 -11.63 9.97
C PRO A 98 -7.09 -11.02 9.26
N ILE A 99 -7.89 -10.16 9.91
CA ILE A 99 -8.99 -9.45 9.26
C ILE A 99 -8.46 -8.53 8.15
N TRP A 100 -7.42 -7.75 8.43
CA TRP A 100 -6.80 -6.87 7.44
C TRP A 100 -5.93 -7.62 6.45
N GLU A 101 -5.23 -8.66 6.89
CA GLU A 101 -4.43 -9.53 6.04
C GLU A 101 -5.29 -10.22 4.98
N ASN A 102 -6.44 -10.77 5.37
CA ASN A 102 -7.38 -11.37 4.44
C ASN A 102 -7.90 -10.36 3.43
N ALA A 103 -8.21 -9.13 3.87
CA ALA A 103 -8.63 -8.08 2.96
C ALA A 103 -7.59 -7.74 1.88
N VAL A 104 -6.27 -7.82 2.19
CA VAL A 104 -5.21 -7.67 1.17
C VAL A 104 -5.24 -8.81 0.16
N VAL A 105 -5.42 -10.05 0.61
CA VAL A 105 -5.49 -11.23 -0.27
C VAL A 105 -6.74 -11.16 -1.15
N ASP A 106 -7.90 -10.88 -0.55
CA ASP A 106 -9.17 -10.74 -1.28
C ASP A 106 -9.11 -9.60 -2.31
N ALA A 107 -8.42 -8.50 -1.98
CA ALA A 107 -8.19 -7.40 -2.92
C ALA A 107 -7.30 -7.82 -4.10
N ALA A 108 -6.28 -8.65 -3.86
CA ALA A 108 -5.44 -9.19 -4.92
C ALA A 108 -6.24 -10.12 -5.85
N ASP A 109 -7.11 -10.94 -5.31
CA ASP A 109 -7.99 -11.81 -6.09
C ASP A 109 -9.02 -11.02 -6.89
N GLU A 110 -9.62 -9.99 -6.30
CA GLU A 110 -10.55 -9.08 -6.98
C GLU A 110 -9.84 -8.31 -8.11
N LEU A 111 -8.61 -7.83 -7.88
CA LEU A 111 -7.79 -7.20 -8.91
C LEU A 111 -7.54 -8.15 -10.08
N ARG A 112 -7.14 -9.40 -9.81
CA ARG A 112 -6.90 -10.41 -10.84
C ARG A 112 -8.16 -10.73 -11.62
N ARG A 113 -9.28 -10.91 -10.94
CA ARG A 113 -10.58 -11.20 -11.55
C ARG A 113 -11.02 -10.09 -12.50
N ARG A 114 -10.82 -8.82 -12.15
CA ARG A 114 -11.23 -7.67 -12.98
C ARG A 114 -10.28 -7.37 -14.11
N SER A 115 -9.00 -7.45 -13.86
CA SER A 115 -7.98 -7.08 -14.85
C SER A 115 -7.59 -8.23 -15.79
N GLY A 116 -7.83 -9.49 -15.38
CA GLY A 116 -7.34 -10.68 -16.08
C GLY A 116 -5.80 -10.80 -16.03
N CYS A 117 -5.13 -10.07 -15.13
CA CYS A 117 -3.66 -10.09 -15.03
C CYS A 117 -3.17 -11.45 -14.55
N ARG A 118 -1.96 -11.82 -15.00
CA ARG A 118 -1.22 -13.01 -14.53
C ARG A 118 -0.25 -12.68 -13.40
N HIS A 119 0.18 -11.42 -13.33
CA HIS A 119 1.18 -10.95 -12.38
C HIS A 119 0.62 -9.81 -11.55
N VAL A 120 0.78 -9.92 -10.24
CA VAL A 120 0.43 -8.87 -9.29
C VAL A 120 1.71 -8.21 -8.79
N ILE A 121 1.69 -6.89 -8.69
CA ILE A 121 2.70 -6.11 -7.97
C ILE A 121 1.99 -5.44 -6.80
N LEU A 122 2.55 -5.56 -5.60
CA LEU A 122 2.11 -4.79 -4.45
C LEU A 122 2.89 -3.49 -4.36
N ILE A 123 2.20 -2.36 -4.26
CA ILE A 123 2.79 -1.08 -3.86
C ILE A 123 2.22 -0.75 -2.49
N SER A 124 3.09 -0.62 -1.51
CA SER A 124 2.70 -0.52 -0.11
C SER A 124 3.47 0.58 0.62
N GLN A 125 2.88 1.17 1.65
CA GLN A 125 3.54 2.17 2.47
C GLN A 125 3.27 1.95 3.96
N GLY A 126 4.25 2.31 4.79
CA GLY A 126 4.12 2.31 6.24
C GLY A 126 3.68 0.95 6.79
N LEU A 127 2.57 0.95 7.56
CA LEU A 127 1.92 -0.27 8.06
C LEU A 127 1.51 -1.22 6.93
N GLY A 128 1.02 -0.67 5.80
CA GLY A 128 0.65 -1.47 4.63
C GLY A 128 1.81 -2.31 4.10
N SER A 129 3.06 -1.85 4.22
CA SER A 129 4.24 -2.65 3.83
C SER A 129 4.39 -3.89 4.71
N ALA A 130 4.11 -3.77 6.01
CA ALA A 130 4.17 -4.92 6.91
C ALA A 130 3.08 -5.96 6.58
N LEU A 131 1.86 -5.51 6.28
CA LEU A 131 0.78 -6.40 5.84
C LEU A 131 1.10 -7.07 4.50
N ALA A 132 1.52 -6.28 3.50
CA ALA A 132 1.86 -6.77 2.17
C ALA A 132 2.93 -7.87 2.21
N VAL A 133 3.98 -7.67 2.99
CA VAL A 133 5.06 -8.66 3.19
C VAL A 133 4.53 -9.91 3.90
N ASN A 134 3.71 -9.74 4.93
CA ASN A 134 3.22 -10.87 5.75
C ASN A 134 2.27 -11.80 4.98
N VAL A 135 1.52 -11.27 4.02
CA VAL A 135 0.58 -12.06 3.20
C VAL A 135 1.13 -12.48 1.84
N ALA A 136 2.35 -12.09 1.51
CA ALA A 136 2.92 -12.24 0.17
C ALA A 136 2.84 -13.68 -0.37
N SER A 137 3.14 -14.68 0.45
CA SER A 137 3.08 -16.11 0.08
C SER A 137 1.66 -16.60 -0.23
N ARG A 138 0.63 -15.84 0.14
CA ARG A 138 -0.79 -16.17 -0.10
C ARG A 138 -1.32 -15.55 -1.39
N ILE A 139 -0.53 -14.67 -2.04
CA ILE A 139 -0.96 -13.96 -3.26
C ILE A 139 -0.44 -14.70 -4.49
N GLU A 140 -1.34 -15.29 -5.24
CA GLU A 140 -1.01 -15.98 -6.47
C GLU A 140 -0.50 -15.02 -7.54
N GLY A 141 0.63 -15.36 -8.17
CA GLY A 141 1.22 -14.55 -9.25
C GLY A 141 1.92 -13.27 -8.76
N LEU A 142 2.27 -13.18 -7.48
CA LEU A 142 3.03 -12.05 -6.95
C LEU A 142 4.41 -11.99 -7.63
N ALA A 143 4.64 -10.94 -8.42
CA ALA A 143 5.86 -10.76 -9.20
C ALA A 143 6.86 -9.79 -8.56
N ALA A 144 6.38 -8.84 -7.79
CA ALA A 144 7.22 -7.87 -7.11
C ALA A 144 6.46 -7.19 -5.96
N ILE A 145 7.23 -6.60 -5.03
CA ILE A 145 6.72 -5.78 -3.94
C ILE A 145 7.50 -4.46 -3.88
N ALA A 146 6.80 -3.34 -3.76
CA ALA A 146 7.39 -2.04 -3.46
C ALA A 146 6.96 -1.61 -2.06
N CYS A 147 7.94 -1.40 -1.18
CA CYS A 147 7.74 -0.98 0.21
C CYS A 147 8.26 0.44 0.38
N LEU A 148 7.36 1.39 0.57
CA LEU A 148 7.66 2.80 0.81
C LEU A 148 7.66 3.03 2.33
N ALA A 149 8.76 3.57 2.86
CA ALA A 149 8.89 3.85 4.29
C ALA A 149 8.39 2.68 5.17
N PRO A 150 8.90 1.44 4.99
CA PRO A 150 8.31 0.24 5.57
C PRO A 150 8.27 0.28 7.10
N VAL A 151 7.20 -0.26 7.67
CA VAL A 151 7.15 -0.59 9.11
C VAL A 151 7.74 -1.97 9.30
N THR A 152 8.98 -2.03 9.75
CA THR A 152 9.69 -3.30 9.99
C THR A 152 9.38 -3.92 11.34
N SER A 153 8.92 -3.13 12.32
CA SER A 153 8.56 -3.57 13.67
C SER A 153 7.24 -2.95 14.12
N GLY A 154 6.22 -3.78 14.29
CA GLY A 154 4.93 -3.35 14.79
C GLY A 154 5.00 -2.70 16.17
N ARG A 155 5.87 -3.23 17.06
CA ARG A 155 6.09 -2.64 18.40
C ARG A 155 6.65 -1.21 18.32
N ALA A 156 7.64 -0.99 17.45
CA ALA A 156 8.25 0.32 17.28
C ALA A 156 7.24 1.31 16.69
N PHE A 157 6.49 0.89 15.66
CA PHE A 157 5.45 1.68 15.02
C PHE A 157 4.37 2.12 16.02
N LEU A 158 3.81 1.19 16.79
CA LEU A 158 2.74 1.52 17.75
C LEU A 158 3.21 2.50 18.84
N ARG A 159 4.48 2.39 19.29
CA ARG A 159 5.07 3.36 20.22
C ARG A 159 5.20 4.74 19.60
N GLU A 160 5.69 4.80 18.36
CA GLU A 160 5.82 6.05 17.61
C GLU A 160 4.45 6.70 17.37
N MET A 161 3.45 5.91 17.02
CA MET A 161 2.07 6.37 16.83
C MET A 161 1.50 7.03 18.08
N GLN A 162 1.77 6.47 19.27
CA GLN A 162 1.34 7.05 20.54
C GLN A 162 2.02 8.42 20.81
N ILE A 163 3.28 8.59 20.40
CA ILE A 163 3.97 9.87 20.52
C ILE A 163 3.35 10.89 19.56
N TRP A 164 3.17 10.50 18.30
CA TRP A 164 2.57 11.37 17.29
C TRP A 164 1.12 11.76 17.64
N ALA A 165 0.33 10.85 18.22
CA ALA A 165 -1.03 11.14 18.66
C ALA A 165 -1.04 12.32 19.65
N ARG A 166 -0.13 12.35 20.60
CA ARG A 166 -0.02 13.46 21.57
C ARG A 166 0.32 14.78 20.89
N VAL A 167 1.31 14.76 19.99
CA VAL A 167 1.72 15.96 19.24
C VAL A 167 0.57 16.51 18.39
N VAL A 168 -0.18 15.62 17.73
CA VAL A 168 -1.34 16.01 16.92
C VAL A 168 -2.46 16.56 17.79
N ASP A 169 -2.81 15.90 18.90
CA ASP A 169 -3.85 16.35 19.81
C ASP A 169 -3.52 17.71 20.42
N GLU A 170 -2.26 17.94 20.77
CA GLU A 170 -1.78 19.24 21.26
C GLU A 170 -1.86 20.31 20.16
N GLY A 171 -1.39 19.99 18.95
CA GLY A 171 -1.41 20.91 17.80
C GLY A 171 -2.82 21.29 17.36
N LEU A 172 -3.79 20.38 17.52
CA LEU A 172 -5.21 20.62 17.23
C LEU A 172 -5.98 21.24 18.42
N GLY A 173 -5.32 21.43 19.57
CA GLY A 173 -5.98 21.95 20.77
C GLY A 173 -7.04 21.01 21.34
N VAL A 174 -6.93 19.69 21.14
CA VAL A 174 -7.89 18.71 21.66
C VAL A 174 -7.87 18.72 23.19
N PRO A 175 -9.02 19.02 23.85
CA PRO A 175 -9.07 19.02 25.31
C PRO A 175 -8.69 17.66 25.89
N GLU A 176 -7.99 17.64 27.04
CA GLU A 176 -7.46 16.42 27.64
C GLU A 176 -8.54 15.34 27.87
N GLY A 177 -9.76 15.75 28.23
CA GLY A 177 -10.89 14.82 28.43
C GLY A 177 -11.39 14.14 27.16
N HIS A 178 -11.01 14.63 25.97
CA HIS A 178 -11.39 14.08 24.66
C HIS A 178 -10.24 13.33 23.96
N ARG A 179 -9.05 13.35 24.55
CA ARG A 179 -7.91 12.60 24.03
C ARG A 179 -8.08 11.10 24.28
N LEU A 180 -7.63 10.28 23.35
CA LEU A 180 -7.62 8.83 23.54
C LEU A 180 -6.72 8.45 24.71
N ARG A 181 -7.29 7.85 25.77
CA ARG A 181 -6.54 7.46 26.98
C ARG A 181 -5.91 6.07 26.85
N GLU A 182 -6.58 5.17 26.14
CA GLU A 182 -6.17 3.77 26.00
C GLU A 182 -6.24 3.34 24.53
N GLY A 183 -5.39 2.38 24.15
CA GLY A 183 -5.31 1.86 22.80
C GLY A 183 -4.35 2.64 21.90
N VAL A 184 -4.52 2.46 20.61
CA VAL A 184 -3.74 3.11 19.54
C VAL A 184 -4.66 3.94 18.68
N GLY A 185 -4.37 5.21 18.56
CA GLY A 185 -5.17 6.09 17.73
C GLY A 185 -4.45 7.40 17.44
N ILE A 186 -4.91 8.13 16.42
CA ILE A 186 -4.38 9.42 16.02
C ILE A 186 -5.48 10.24 15.35
N ALA A 187 -5.61 11.51 15.72
CA ALA A 187 -6.59 12.44 15.13
C ALA A 187 -8.04 11.89 15.09
N GLY A 188 -8.48 11.21 16.15
CA GLY A 188 -9.81 10.61 16.23
C GLY A 188 -9.95 9.23 15.55
N LEU A 189 -8.95 8.79 14.80
CA LEU A 189 -8.92 7.44 14.21
C LEU A 189 -8.39 6.46 15.26
N LYS A 190 -9.17 5.44 15.61
CA LYS A 190 -8.77 4.40 16.56
C LYS A 190 -8.48 3.09 15.81
N MET A 191 -7.30 2.49 16.07
CA MET A 191 -7.00 1.11 15.64
C MET A 191 -7.72 0.16 16.60
N PRO A 192 -8.42 -0.87 16.08
CA PRO A 192 -8.99 -1.91 16.95
C PRO A 192 -7.91 -2.55 17.84
N ASP A 193 -8.24 -2.79 19.09
CA ASP A 193 -7.26 -3.21 20.08
C ASP A 193 -6.69 -4.61 19.78
N GLU A 194 -7.50 -5.50 19.21
CA GLU A 194 -7.09 -6.84 18.78
C GLU A 194 -6.11 -6.78 17.61
N ILE A 195 -6.36 -5.90 16.64
CA ILE A 195 -5.45 -5.67 15.52
C ILE A 195 -4.13 -5.09 16.02
N ALA A 196 -4.18 -4.09 16.91
CA ALA A 196 -2.98 -3.49 17.51
C ALA A 196 -2.17 -4.52 18.31
N ALA A 197 -2.85 -5.41 19.06
CA ALA A 197 -2.21 -6.46 19.86
C ALA A 197 -1.44 -7.45 18.98
N ASP A 198 -2.01 -7.86 17.84
CA ASP A 198 -1.34 -8.76 16.91
C ASP A 198 -0.26 -8.04 16.11
N PHE A 199 -0.55 -6.84 15.59
CA PHE A 199 0.42 -6.03 14.86
C PHE A 199 1.68 -5.76 15.69
N ARG A 200 1.54 -5.60 17.01
CA ARG A 200 2.67 -5.44 17.95
C ARG A 200 3.69 -6.58 17.89
N LYS A 201 3.24 -7.80 17.54
CA LYS A 201 4.08 -9.01 17.47
C LYS A 201 4.83 -9.10 16.14
N LEU A 202 4.36 -8.37 15.10
CA LEU A 202 4.92 -8.43 13.77
C LEU A 202 6.32 -7.82 13.74
N ASN A 203 7.26 -8.55 13.12
CA ASN A 203 8.63 -8.12 12.90
C ASN A 203 9.15 -8.70 11.58
N LEU A 204 9.33 -7.84 10.58
CA LEU A 204 9.78 -8.23 9.26
C LEU A 204 11.23 -8.70 9.22
N MET A 205 12.02 -8.41 10.25
CA MET A 205 13.39 -8.93 10.35
C MET A 205 13.43 -10.43 10.66
N ASN A 206 12.31 -11.05 11.03
CA ASN A 206 12.19 -12.49 11.30
C ASN A 206 11.79 -13.31 10.05
N LEU A 207 11.71 -12.70 8.87
CA LEU A 207 11.41 -13.41 7.63
C LEU A 207 12.45 -14.49 7.36
N THR A 208 11.98 -15.67 6.93
CA THR A 208 12.81 -16.83 6.58
C THR A 208 12.93 -17.05 5.06
N GLU A 209 12.08 -16.39 4.29
CA GLU A 209 12.06 -16.43 2.83
C GLU A 209 11.71 -15.04 2.26
N ALA A 210 12.11 -14.80 1.01
CA ALA A 210 11.80 -13.57 0.32
C ALA A 210 10.27 -13.52 0.02
N PRO A 211 9.59 -12.40 0.31
CA PRO A 211 8.15 -12.27 0.06
C PRO A 211 7.80 -12.27 -1.43
N ALA A 212 8.74 -11.85 -2.27
CA ALA A 212 8.59 -11.81 -3.73
C ALA A 212 9.97 -11.93 -4.39
N PRO A 213 10.04 -12.37 -5.66
CA PRO A 213 11.33 -12.47 -6.38
C PRO A 213 12.01 -11.12 -6.59
N ARG A 214 11.25 -10.02 -6.63
CA ARG A 214 11.78 -8.66 -6.78
C ARG A 214 11.18 -7.74 -5.73
N ALA A 215 12.02 -6.86 -5.19
CA ALA A 215 11.60 -5.87 -4.22
C ALA A 215 12.18 -4.48 -4.54
N LEU A 216 11.38 -3.45 -4.35
CA LEU A 216 11.82 -2.06 -4.28
C LEU A 216 11.61 -1.58 -2.85
N VAL A 217 12.65 -1.03 -2.23
CA VAL A 217 12.55 -0.41 -0.90
C VAL A 217 12.88 1.08 -1.04
N ILE A 218 11.88 1.93 -0.77
CA ILE A 218 12.06 3.38 -0.70
C ILE A 218 12.28 3.75 0.76
N LYS A 219 13.52 4.14 1.06
CA LYS A 219 14.03 4.34 2.42
C LYS A 219 13.88 5.76 2.89
N ARG A 220 13.62 5.93 4.17
CA ARG A 220 13.76 7.22 4.86
C ARG A 220 15.23 7.41 5.28
N ALA A 221 15.77 8.61 5.03
CA ALA A 221 17.18 8.92 5.31
C ALA A 221 17.55 8.79 6.80
N ASP A 222 16.59 9.04 7.70
CA ASP A 222 16.74 9.00 9.16
C ASP A 222 16.36 7.64 9.80
N ARG A 223 16.10 6.60 8.98
CA ARG A 223 15.63 5.28 9.44
C ARG A 223 16.53 4.15 8.96
N PRO A 224 17.60 3.82 9.69
CA PRO A 224 18.51 2.71 9.33
C PRO A 224 17.80 1.36 9.12
N ALA A 225 16.71 1.13 9.87
CA ALA A 225 15.92 -0.11 9.75
C ALA A 225 15.34 -0.35 8.35
N ASP A 226 15.13 0.70 7.54
CA ASP A 226 14.64 0.57 6.17
C ASP A 226 15.73 -0.07 5.29
N GLY A 227 17.00 0.34 5.44
CA GLY A 227 18.15 -0.27 4.76
C GLY A 227 18.48 -1.69 5.27
N GLU A 228 18.36 -1.93 6.57
CA GLU A 228 18.50 -3.27 7.16
C GLU A 228 17.46 -4.24 6.59
N PHE A 229 16.23 -3.77 6.40
CA PHE A 229 15.17 -4.56 5.77
C PHE A 229 15.49 -4.87 4.29
N ALA A 230 15.94 -3.88 3.51
CA ALA A 230 16.38 -4.11 2.13
C ALA A 230 17.50 -5.17 2.06
N ALA A 231 18.49 -5.05 2.93
CA ALA A 231 19.58 -6.04 3.04
C ALA A 231 19.06 -7.44 3.46
N GLN A 232 18.04 -7.50 4.33
CA GLN A 232 17.41 -8.77 4.71
C GLN A 232 16.73 -9.43 3.50
N LEU A 233 15.95 -8.68 2.70
CA LEU A 233 15.30 -9.20 1.51
C LEU A 233 16.32 -9.74 0.49
N ALA A 234 17.43 -9.02 0.28
CA ALA A 234 18.51 -9.48 -0.60
C ALA A 234 19.16 -10.79 -0.09
N ARG A 235 19.40 -10.90 1.21
CA ARG A 235 19.94 -12.15 1.81
C ARG A 235 18.98 -13.34 1.65
N LEU A 236 17.69 -13.08 1.62
CA LEU A 236 16.65 -14.09 1.38
C LEU A 236 16.46 -14.44 -0.11
N GLY A 237 17.24 -13.80 -1.01
CA GLY A 237 17.28 -14.14 -2.44
C GLY A 237 16.39 -13.27 -3.33
N ALA A 238 15.79 -12.18 -2.84
CA ALA A 238 15.11 -11.23 -3.69
C ALA A 238 16.09 -10.36 -4.50
N GLU A 239 15.75 -10.03 -5.75
CA GLU A 239 16.38 -8.93 -6.48
C GLU A 239 15.88 -7.60 -5.89
N VAL A 240 16.74 -6.92 -5.12
CA VAL A 240 16.35 -5.69 -4.40
C VAL A 240 16.87 -4.46 -5.12
N ARG A 241 16.00 -3.47 -5.31
CA ARG A 241 16.36 -2.10 -5.65
C ARG A 241 16.05 -1.19 -4.48
N GLU A 242 16.88 -0.19 -4.29
CA GLU A 242 16.73 0.80 -3.24
C GLU A 242 16.62 2.19 -3.85
N ALA A 243 15.83 3.05 -3.24
CA ALA A 243 15.74 4.48 -3.52
C ALA A 243 15.57 5.23 -2.19
N ASP A 244 15.93 6.49 -2.18
CA ASP A 244 15.74 7.37 -1.02
C ASP A 244 14.44 8.18 -1.15
N TYR A 245 13.84 8.43 0.01
CA TYR A 245 12.55 9.14 0.15
C TYR A 245 12.77 10.63 0.36
#